data_245b4869fa552302228f895e45aa3569
#
_entry.id   245b4869fa552302228f895e45aa3569
#
_cell.length_a   1.000
_cell.length_b   1.000
_cell.length_c   1.000
_cell.angle_alpha   90.00
_cell.angle_beta   90.00
_cell.angle_gamma   90.00
#
_symmetry.space_group_name_H-M   'P 1'
#
loop_
_entity.id
_entity.type
_entity.pdbx_description
1 polymer ?
#
loop_
_entity_poly.entity_id
_entity_poly.type
_entity_poly.pdbx_seq_one_letter_code
_entity_poly.pdbx_strand_id
1 'polypeptide(L)'
;LPYHRVLDGIEEEAKSDTDLDAGTTGRGIGPTYEDKAGRRGVRVGDLLDPAVLRERLEYAVPQKRALAEEVYGLDTGEEFDVDALFEEYRAFGERIAEEGMAVNCGEFLADRVDGDAGVLFEGAQGTSLDIDHGVYPYVTSSNPTAGGAATGTGVGPAVVGDGEVVGVVKAYLSRVGTGPLPTELDGDLAEF
;
A
#
# COMPACT_ATOMS: atom_id res chain seq x y z
N LEU A 1 -8.57 -2.23 4.31
CA LEU A 1 -9.68 -2.35 5.28
C LEU A 1 -9.55 -1.27 6.36
N PRO A 2 -10.65 -0.81 6.98
CA PRO A 2 -10.64 0.23 8.01
C PRO A 2 -9.65 -0.03 9.15
N TYR A 3 -9.59 -1.23 9.68
CA TYR A 3 -8.67 -1.59 10.75
C TYR A 3 -7.19 -1.37 10.41
N HIS A 4 -6.79 -1.44 9.14
CA HIS A 4 -5.42 -1.14 8.75
C HIS A 4 -5.05 0.32 9.03
N ARG A 5 -6.00 1.25 8.87
CA ARG A 5 -5.76 2.67 9.17
C ARG A 5 -5.62 2.91 10.68
N VAL A 6 -6.43 2.21 11.46
CA VAL A 6 -6.35 2.28 12.93
C VAL A 6 -5.00 1.75 13.42
N LEU A 7 -4.59 0.58 12.92
CA LEU A 7 -3.30 0.00 13.26
C LEU A 7 -2.12 0.87 12.81
N ASP A 8 -2.16 1.42 11.61
CA ASP A 8 -1.12 2.33 11.10
C ASP A 8 -0.90 3.53 12.03
N GLY A 9 -1.99 4.13 12.54
CA GLY A 9 -1.90 5.25 13.47
C GLY A 9 -1.34 4.84 14.84
N ILE A 10 -1.83 3.75 15.42
CA ILE A 10 -1.41 3.34 16.76
C ILE A 10 0.00 2.75 16.79
N GLU A 11 0.41 2.05 15.74
CA GLU A 11 1.79 1.55 15.60
C GLU A 11 2.78 2.70 15.45
N GLU A 12 2.41 3.77 14.77
CA GLU A 12 3.27 4.96 14.65
C GLU A 12 3.33 5.73 15.96
N GLU A 13 2.21 5.89 16.66
CA GLU A 13 2.20 6.50 17.99
C GLU A 13 3.11 5.73 18.96
N ALA A 14 3.07 4.39 18.91
CA ALA A 14 3.94 3.54 19.74
C ALA A 14 5.43 3.68 19.41
N LYS A 15 5.80 4.20 18.25
CA LYS A 15 7.19 4.46 17.84
C LYS A 15 7.64 5.89 18.10
N SER A 16 6.74 6.82 18.43
CA SER A 16 6.99 8.27 18.48
C SER A 16 8.18 8.71 19.36
N ASP A 17 8.52 7.92 20.38
CA ASP A 17 9.63 8.17 21.28
C ASP A 17 10.87 7.29 20.96
N THR A 18 10.94 6.70 19.78
CA THR A 18 12.02 5.80 19.37
C THR A 18 12.68 6.25 18.07
N ASP A 19 13.87 5.72 17.78
CA ASP A 19 14.57 5.92 16.50
C ASP A 19 13.85 5.24 15.31
N LEU A 20 12.69 4.60 15.55
CA LEU A 20 11.87 3.95 14.54
C LEU A 20 10.68 4.83 14.08
N ASP A 21 10.55 6.03 14.64
CA ASP A 21 9.57 7.02 14.18
C ASP A 21 9.91 7.45 12.75
N ALA A 22 9.15 6.95 11.80
CA ALA A 22 9.32 7.24 10.38
C ALA A 22 8.22 8.18 9.84
N GLY A 23 7.20 8.43 10.64
CA GLY A 23 6.00 9.13 10.24
C GLY A 23 5.10 8.31 9.30
N THR A 24 3.80 8.50 9.43
CA THR A 24 2.82 7.84 8.56
C THR A 24 1.84 8.82 7.94
N THR A 25 1.26 8.45 6.81
CA THR A 25 0.11 9.16 6.22
C THR A 25 -1.22 8.73 6.82
N GLY A 26 -1.25 7.77 7.74
CA GLY A 26 -2.47 7.23 8.36
C GLY A 26 -3.40 6.51 7.39
N ARG A 27 -2.86 6.00 6.29
CA ARG A 27 -3.65 5.33 5.23
C ARG A 27 -3.70 3.81 5.34
N GLY A 28 -3.00 3.23 6.32
CA GLY A 28 -2.97 1.79 6.55
C GLY A 28 -2.07 1.03 5.58
N ILE A 29 -1.10 1.68 4.95
CA ILE A 29 -0.25 1.07 3.93
C ILE A 29 0.66 0.01 4.55
N GLY A 30 1.38 0.33 5.63
CA GLY A 30 2.26 -0.60 6.33
C GLY A 30 1.54 -1.88 6.76
N PRO A 31 0.48 -1.81 7.58
CA PRO A 31 -0.28 -2.99 8.00
C PRO A 31 -0.91 -3.78 6.85
N THR A 32 -1.30 -3.12 5.75
CA THR A 32 -1.83 -3.82 4.55
C THR A 32 -0.75 -4.64 3.85
N TYR A 33 0.47 -4.10 3.70
CA TYR A 33 1.59 -4.84 3.13
C TYR A 33 2.08 -5.97 4.03
N GLU A 34 2.04 -5.78 5.36
CA GLU A 34 2.29 -6.85 6.32
C GLU A 34 1.33 -8.02 6.12
N ASP A 35 0.03 -7.74 6.02
CA ASP A 35 -0.98 -8.77 5.77
C ASP A 35 -0.81 -9.44 4.41
N LYS A 36 -0.46 -8.69 3.37
CA LYS A 36 -0.11 -9.23 2.06
C LYS A 36 1.06 -10.20 2.13
N ALA A 37 2.17 -9.80 2.76
CA ALA A 37 3.37 -10.62 2.92
C ALA A 37 3.10 -11.84 3.82
N GLY A 38 2.28 -11.67 4.87
CA GLY A 38 1.79 -12.72 5.76
C GLY A 38 0.74 -13.63 5.13
N ARG A 39 0.29 -13.35 3.90
CA ARG A 39 -0.71 -14.13 3.13
C ARG A 39 -2.07 -14.25 3.82
N ARG A 40 -2.44 -13.25 4.63
CA ARG A 40 -3.72 -13.15 5.34
C ARG A 40 -4.56 -11.95 4.91
N GLY A 41 -4.04 -11.14 4.00
CA GLY A 41 -4.75 -10.00 3.44
C GLY A 41 -5.92 -10.41 2.55
N VAL A 42 -6.96 -9.56 2.52
CA VAL A 42 -8.08 -9.67 1.59
C VAL A 42 -7.66 -9.10 0.23
N ARG A 43 -7.85 -9.86 -0.83
CA ARG A 43 -7.55 -9.45 -2.21
C ARG A 43 -8.82 -8.94 -2.89
N VAL A 44 -8.66 -8.08 -3.91
CA VAL A 44 -9.81 -7.61 -4.71
C VAL A 44 -10.60 -8.78 -5.30
N GLY A 45 -9.92 -9.84 -5.74
CA GLY A 45 -10.58 -11.05 -6.23
C GLY A 45 -11.43 -11.78 -5.19
N ASP A 46 -11.08 -11.70 -3.90
CA ASP A 46 -11.85 -12.33 -2.82
C ASP A 46 -13.22 -11.64 -2.64
N LEU A 47 -13.35 -10.36 -3.04
CA LEU A 47 -14.61 -9.62 -2.97
C LEU A 47 -15.67 -10.13 -3.95
N LEU A 48 -15.24 -10.85 -5.00
CA LEU A 48 -16.14 -11.38 -6.04
C LEU A 48 -16.87 -12.66 -5.59
N ASP A 49 -16.39 -13.29 -4.51
CA ASP A 49 -17.01 -14.46 -3.89
C ASP A 49 -17.31 -14.16 -2.42
N PRO A 50 -18.59 -13.94 -2.06
CA PRO A 50 -18.97 -13.61 -0.68
C PRO A 50 -18.53 -14.65 0.36
N ALA A 51 -18.48 -15.95 -0.02
CA ALA A 51 -18.05 -16.99 0.91
C ALA A 51 -16.54 -16.88 1.21
N VAL A 52 -15.74 -16.62 0.18
CA VAL A 52 -14.28 -16.40 0.33
C VAL A 52 -14.02 -15.12 1.12
N LEU A 53 -14.72 -14.03 0.82
CA LEU A 53 -14.60 -12.78 1.56
C LEU A 53 -14.89 -12.99 3.05
N ARG A 54 -15.99 -13.69 3.37
CA ARG A 54 -16.38 -14.00 4.76
C ARG A 54 -15.28 -14.78 5.48
N GLU A 55 -14.77 -15.85 4.87
CA GLU A 55 -13.70 -16.67 5.42
C GLU A 55 -12.43 -15.86 5.71
N ARG A 56 -12.04 -14.98 4.77
CA ARG A 56 -10.88 -14.10 4.94
C ARG A 56 -11.03 -13.14 6.11
N LEU A 57 -12.20 -12.51 6.24
CA LEU A 57 -12.48 -11.58 7.33
C LEU A 57 -12.52 -12.30 8.69
N GLU A 58 -13.20 -13.44 8.79
CA GLU A 58 -13.27 -14.26 10.00
C GLU A 58 -11.88 -14.75 10.45
N TYR A 59 -10.96 -14.95 9.54
CA TYR A 59 -9.58 -15.31 9.86
C TYR A 59 -8.74 -14.10 10.31
N ALA A 60 -8.79 -12.98 9.58
CA ALA A 60 -7.87 -11.87 9.79
C ALA A 60 -8.31 -10.92 10.91
N VAL A 61 -9.60 -10.54 10.94
CA VAL A 61 -10.10 -9.48 11.82
C VAL A 61 -9.93 -9.80 13.31
N PRO A 62 -10.24 -11.01 13.82
CA PRO A 62 -10.04 -11.31 15.25
C PRO A 62 -8.59 -11.19 15.70
N GLN A 63 -7.62 -11.54 14.84
CA GLN A 63 -6.20 -11.43 15.15
C GLN A 63 -5.77 -9.96 15.25
N LYS A 64 -6.27 -9.12 14.34
CA LYS A 64 -5.98 -7.68 14.32
C LYS A 64 -6.67 -6.95 15.48
N ARG A 65 -7.89 -7.38 15.84
CA ARG A 65 -8.58 -6.89 17.03
C ARG A 65 -7.78 -7.22 18.29
N ALA A 66 -7.35 -8.47 18.48
CA ALA A 66 -6.55 -8.86 19.62
C ALA A 66 -5.22 -8.08 19.70
N LEU A 67 -4.56 -7.83 18.55
CA LEU A 67 -3.38 -6.98 18.50
C LEU A 67 -3.69 -5.56 19.01
N ALA A 68 -4.76 -4.95 18.53
CA ALA A 68 -5.16 -3.60 18.93
C ALA A 68 -5.53 -3.53 20.41
N GLU A 69 -6.30 -4.48 20.93
CA GLU A 69 -6.80 -4.49 22.31
C GLU A 69 -5.73 -4.92 23.32
N GLU A 70 -5.06 -6.05 23.08
CA GLU A 70 -4.19 -6.68 24.07
C GLU A 70 -2.76 -6.12 24.06
N VAL A 71 -2.26 -5.67 22.89
CA VAL A 71 -0.90 -5.14 22.78
C VAL A 71 -0.90 -3.62 22.92
N TYR A 72 -1.83 -2.94 22.24
CA TYR A 72 -1.87 -1.48 22.21
C TYR A 72 -2.90 -0.87 23.17
N GLY A 73 -3.76 -1.66 23.80
CA GLY A 73 -4.75 -1.17 24.78
C GLY A 73 -5.87 -0.34 24.18
N LEU A 74 -6.12 -0.48 22.87
CA LEU A 74 -7.16 0.24 22.16
C LEU A 74 -8.53 -0.36 22.43
N ASP A 75 -9.55 0.48 22.64
CA ASP A 75 -10.95 0.05 22.62
C ASP A 75 -11.43 0.03 21.17
N THR A 76 -11.67 -1.17 20.63
CA THR A 76 -11.96 -1.37 19.21
C THR A 76 -13.45 -1.16 18.87
N GLY A 77 -13.71 -0.53 17.72
CA GLY A 77 -15.03 -0.25 17.19
C GLY A 77 -15.43 -1.10 15.98
N GLU A 78 -16.33 -0.55 15.14
CA GLU A 78 -16.85 -1.20 13.93
C GLU A 78 -15.75 -1.52 12.90
N GLU A 79 -14.61 -0.85 12.97
CA GLU A 79 -13.46 -1.09 12.10
C GLU A 79 -12.90 -2.52 12.23
N PHE A 80 -13.20 -3.18 13.36
CA PHE A 80 -12.84 -4.55 13.65
C PHE A 80 -14.06 -5.48 13.75
N ASP A 81 -15.23 -5.07 13.25
CA ASP A 81 -16.42 -5.91 13.19
C ASP A 81 -16.49 -6.68 11.87
N VAL A 82 -16.51 -8.01 11.97
CA VAL A 82 -16.52 -8.89 10.79
C VAL A 82 -17.79 -8.70 9.96
N ASP A 83 -18.95 -8.52 10.58
CA ASP A 83 -20.22 -8.42 9.87
C ASP A 83 -20.34 -7.05 9.18
N ALA A 84 -19.95 -5.98 9.85
CA ALA A 84 -19.91 -4.64 9.27
C ALA A 84 -18.96 -4.58 8.05
N LEU A 85 -17.75 -5.10 8.20
CA LEU A 85 -16.77 -5.18 7.12
C LEU A 85 -17.28 -6.06 5.97
N PHE A 86 -17.88 -7.20 6.27
CA PHE A 86 -18.42 -8.08 5.23
C PHE A 86 -19.50 -7.38 4.39
N GLU A 87 -20.46 -6.72 5.00
CA GLU A 87 -21.53 -6.04 4.26
C GLU A 87 -20.99 -4.89 3.40
N GLU A 88 -20.06 -4.10 3.93
CA GLU A 88 -19.41 -3.02 3.17
C GLU A 88 -18.67 -3.56 1.95
N TYR A 89 -17.77 -4.54 2.16
CA TYR A 89 -16.88 -5.02 1.10
C TYR A 89 -17.58 -5.96 0.11
N ARG A 90 -18.64 -6.65 0.53
CA ARG A 90 -19.53 -7.38 -0.38
C ARG A 90 -20.18 -6.45 -1.40
N ALA A 91 -20.66 -5.28 -0.97
CA ALA A 91 -21.24 -4.28 -1.87
C ALA A 91 -20.22 -3.76 -2.89
N PHE A 92 -18.95 -3.57 -2.51
CA PHE A 92 -17.88 -3.27 -3.45
C PHE A 92 -17.64 -4.40 -4.45
N GLY A 93 -17.64 -5.65 -4.00
CA GLY A 93 -17.49 -6.83 -4.87
C GLY A 93 -18.61 -6.93 -5.91
N GLU A 94 -19.86 -6.75 -5.50
CA GLU A 94 -21.03 -6.72 -6.39
C GLU A 94 -20.87 -5.64 -7.46
N ARG A 95 -20.52 -4.44 -7.07
CA ARG A 95 -20.28 -3.32 -8.00
C ARG A 95 -19.15 -3.62 -9.00
N ILE A 96 -18.01 -4.16 -8.52
CA ILE A 96 -16.89 -4.54 -9.39
C ILE A 96 -17.33 -5.57 -10.44
N ALA A 97 -18.15 -6.55 -10.03
CA ALA A 97 -18.66 -7.57 -10.92
C ALA A 97 -19.68 -7.00 -11.93
N GLU A 98 -20.65 -6.21 -11.48
CA GLU A 98 -21.69 -5.60 -12.31
C GLU A 98 -21.11 -4.64 -13.36
N GLU A 99 -20.11 -3.85 -13.01
CA GLU A 99 -19.45 -2.89 -13.91
C GLU A 99 -18.36 -3.55 -14.78
N GLY A 100 -18.13 -4.86 -14.64
CA GLY A 100 -17.12 -5.59 -15.43
C GLY A 100 -15.68 -5.13 -15.18
N MET A 101 -15.38 -4.62 -13.99
CA MET A 101 -14.06 -4.09 -13.64
C MET A 101 -13.05 -5.18 -13.24
N ALA A 102 -13.50 -6.42 -13.01
CA ALA A 102 -12.63 -7.52 -12.64
C ALA A 102 -11.92 -8.09 -13.87
N VAL A 103 -10.61 -7.88 -13.94
CA VAL A 103 -9.77 -8.35 -15.05
C VAL A 103 -8.50 -9.03 -14.51
N ASN A 104 -7.93 -9.94 -15.30
CA ASN A 104 -6.54 -10.32 -15.12
C ASN A 104 -5.65 -9.17 -15.61
N CYS A 105 -5.12 -8.38 -14.69
CA CYS A 105 -4.42 -7.15 -15.00
C CYS A 105 -3.21 -7.40 -15.91
N GLY A 106 -2.45 -8.48 -15.68
CA GLY A 106 -1.29 -8.83 -16.49
C GLY A 106 -1.65 -9.12 -17.95
N GLU A 107 -2.69 -9.94 -18.18
CA GLU A 107 -3.18 -10.27 -19.53
C GLU A 107 -3.78 -9.02 -20.19
N PHE A 108 -4.64 -8.29 -19.48
CA PHE A 108 -5.25 -7.08 -19.99
C PHE A 108 -4.22 -6.05 -20.47
N LEU A 109 -3.15 -5.85 -19.71
CA LEU A 109 -2.08 -4.91 -20.08
C LEU A 109 -1.18 -5.46 -21.19
N ALA A 110 -0.88 -6.76 -21.18
CA ALA A 110 -0.10 -7.38 -22.27
C ALA A 110 -0.81 -7.20 -23.63
N ASP A 111 -2.11 -7.47 -23.69
CA ASP A 111 -2.91 -7.26 -24.91
C ASP A 111 -2.90 -5.79 -25.39
N ARG A 112 -2.81 -4.83 -24.45
CA ARG A 112 -2.73 -3.40 -24.79
C ARG A 112 -1.36 -3.00 -25.32
N VAL A 113 -0.29 -3.56 -24.74
CA VAL A 113 1.09 -3.31 -25.17
C VAL A 113 1.35 -3.93 -26.55
N ASP A 114 0.82 -5.15 -26.80
CA ASP A 114 0.95 -5.82 -28.10
C ASP A 114 0.11 -5.15 -29.20
N GLY A 115 -0.87 -4.33 -28.81
CA GLY A 115 -1.66 -3.52 -29.72
C GLY A 115 -1.05 -2.13 -29.97
N ASP A 116 -1.81 -1.26 -30.63
CA ASP A 116 -1.41 0.13 -30.91
C ASP A 116 -1.66 1.09 -29.71
N ALA A 117 -2.06 0.58 -28.56
CA ALA A 117 -2.36 1.41 -27.39
C ALA A 117 -1.10 1.68 -26.55
N GLY A 118 -0.84 2.94 -26.26
CA GLY A 118 0.20 3.32 -25.29
C GLY A 118 -0.20 2.95 -23.86
N VAL A 119 0.73 2.38 -23.10
CA VAL A 119 0.56 2.10 -21.67
C VAL A 119 1.56 2.94 -20.88
N LEU A 120 1.07 3.74 -19.95
CA LEU A 120 1.89 4.52 -19.01
C LEU A 120 1.82 3.90 -17.62
N PHE A 121 2.98 3.51 -17.10
CA PHE A 121 3.12 3.12 -15.70
C PHE A 121 3.58 4.34 -14.90
N GLU A 122 2.70 4.91 -14.10
CA GLU A 122 3.01 6.05 -13.25
C GLU A 122 3.28 5.59 -11.82
N GLY A 123 4.51 5.82 -11.34
CA GLY A 123 4.91 5.62 -9.96
C GLY A 123 4.66 6.87 -9.11
N ALA A 124 4.80 6.70 -7.80
CA ALA A 124 4.76 7.77 -6.81
C ALA A 124 5.96 7.61 -5.85
N GLN A 125 6.03 8.35 -4.77
CA GLN A 125 7.04 8.31 -3.70
C GLN A 125 8.50 8.52 -4.16
N GLY A 126 8.99 7.78 -5.12
CA GLY A 126 10.39 7.83 -5.59
C GLY A 126 11.31 6.85 -4.88
N THR A 127 12.54 6.70 -5.39
CA THR A 127 13.51 5.69 -4.98
C THR A 127 13.92 5.81 -3.51
N SER A 128 14.00 7.02 -2.95
CA SER A 128 14.40 7.21 -1.55
C SER A 128 13.40 6.62 -0.55
N LEU A 129 12.15 6.41 -0.95
CA LEU A 129 11.10 5.80 -0.14
C LEU A 129 10.83 4.32 -0.50
N ASP A 130 11.58 3.73 -1.42
CA ASP A 130 11.43 2.31 -1.78
C ASP A 130 11.84 1.42 -0.61
N ILE A 131 11.05 0.36 -0.35
CA ILE A 131 11.28 -0.54 0.80
C ILE A 131 12.64 -1.24 0.75
N ASP A 132 13.14 -1.54 -0.46
CA ASP A 132 14.39 -2.28 -0.66
C ASP A 132 15.57 -1.37 -0.99
N HIS A 133 15.34 -0.25 -1.66
CA HIS A 133 16.38 0.64 -2.19
C HIS A 133 16.42 2.02 -1.51
N GLY A 134 15.45 2.33 -0.67
CA GLY A 134 15.32 3.61 0.00
C GLY A 134 16.17 3.74 1.28
N VAL A 135 15.93 4.82 2.00
CA VAL A 135 16.61 5.15 3.27
C VAL A 135 15.89 4.45 4.42
N TYR A 136 16.07 3.15 4.52
CA TYR A 136 15.45 2.34 5.58
C TYR A 136 15.88 2.79 6.98
N PRO A 137 15.00 2.90 8.00
CA PRO A 137 13.57 2.51 7.99
C PRO A 137 12.60 3.60 7.47
N TYR A 138 13.07 4.75 7.02
CA TYR A 138 12.28 5.91 6.61
C TYR A 138 11.74 5.74 5.17
N VAL A 139 11.04 4.65 4.93
CA VAL A 139 10.57 4.21 3.60
C VAL A 139 9.07 3.91 3.63
N THR A 140 8.45 3.79 2.45
CA THR A 140 7.12 3.20 2.31
C THR A 140 7.23 1.67 2.24
N SER A 141 6.13 0.96 2.43
CA SER A 141 6.12 -0.51 2.36
C SER A 141 6.03 -1.07 0.94
N SER A 142 6.15 -0.23 -0.07
CA SER A 142 6.07 -0.62 -1.49
C SER A 142 7.37 -0.36 -2.24
N ASN A 143 7.44 -0.85 -3.49
CA ASN A 143 8.55 -0.60 -4.42
C ASN A 143 8.13 0.42 -5.48
N PRO A 144 8.35 1.73 -5.28
CA PRO A 144 8.02 2.78 -6.26
C PRO A 144 9.03 2.90 -7.42
N THR A 145 10.09 2.11 -7.43
CA THR A 145 11.01 2.03 -8.58
C THR A 145 10.36 1.37 -9.79
N ALA A 146 10.89 1.57 -11.00
CA ALA A 146 10.31 1.05 -12.24
C ALA A 146 10.06 -0.47 -12.23
N GLY A 147 10.91 -1.25 -11.55
CA GLY A 147 10.72 -2.70 -11.35
C GLY A 147 9.42 -3.05 -10.63
N GLY A 148 8.93 -2.17 -9.76
CA GLY A 148 7.66 -2.32 -9.05
C GLY A 148 6.44 -2.35 -9.99
N ALA A 149 6.53 -1.77 -11.19
CA ALA A 149 5.47 -1.82 -12.19
C ALA A 149 5.16 -3.26 -12.61
N ALA A 150 6.18 -4.06 -12.92
CA ALA A 150 5.99 -5.46 -13.27
C ALA A 150 5.36 -6.28 -12.12
N THR A 151 5.87 -6.11 -10.90
CA THR A 151 5.35 -6.82 -9.72
C THR A 151 3.91 -6.41 -9.39
N GLY A 152 3.60 -5.11 -9.47
CA GLY A 152 2.30 -4.55 -9.09
C GLY A 152 1.18 -4.88 -10.09
N THR A 153 1.51 -4.96 -11.37
CA THR A 153 0.53 -5.17 -12.45
C THR A 153 0.47 -6.61 -12.97
N GLY A 154 1.56 -7.37 -12.78
CA GLY A 154 1.67 -8.73 -13.30
C GLY A 154 2.13 -8.81 -14.77
N VAL A 155 2.52 -7.70 -15.39
CA VAL A 155 3.15 -7.73 -16.72
C VAL A 155 4.55 -8.34 -16.66
N GLY A 156 5.00 -8.93 -17.75
CA GLY A 156 6.37 -9.44 -17.82
C GLY A 156 7.41 -8.32 -17.65
N PRO A 157 8.57 -8.61 -17.02
CA PRO A 157 9.59 -7.58 -16.80
C PRO A 157 10.13 -6.96 -18.10
N ALA A 158 10.10 -7.70 -19.21
CA ALA A 158 10.48 -7.20 -20.53
C ALA A 158 9.56 -6.05 -21.00
N VAL A 159 8.26 -6.12 -20.69
CA VAL A 159 7.31 -5.06 -21.03
C VAL A 159 7.72 -3.72 -20.43
N VAL A 160 8.20 -3.73 -19.19
CA VAL A 160 8.70 -2.51 -18.52
C VAL A 160 10.08 -2.12 -19.05
N GLY A 161 10.95 -3.11 -19.30
CA GLY A 161 12.33 -2.90 -19.73
C GLY A 161 12.48 -2.45 -21.19
N ASP A 162 11.57 -2.84 -22.06
CA ASP A 162 11.54 -2.42 -23.48
C ASP A 162 10.91 -1.02 -23.65
N GLY A 163 10.22 -0.51 -22.62
CA GLY A 163 9.66 0.83 -22.61
C GLY A 163 10.69 1.90 -22.23
N GLU A 164 10.32 3.17 -22.43
CA GLU A 164 11.07 4.30 -21.90
C GLU A 164 10.84 4.45 -20.39
N VAL A 165 11.93 4.50 -19.62
CA VAL A 165 11.86 4.77 -18.18
C VAL A 165 12.26 6.22 -17.91
N VAL A 166 11.29 7.04 -17.50
CA VAL A 166 11.48 8.46 -17.22
C VAL A 166 11.59 8.69 -15.70
N GLY A 167 12.72 9.24 -15.28
CA GLY A 167 12.91 9.69 -13.90
C GLY A 167 12.40 11.11 -13.71
N VAL A 168 11.47 11.30 -12.76
CA VAL A 168 10.99 12.62 -12.38
C VAL A 168 11.63 13.03 -11.05
N VAL A 169 12.33 14.16 -11.05
CA VAL A 169 12.96 14.71 -9.85
C VAL A 169 12.48 16.14 -9.59
N LYS A 170 12.37 16.49 -8.33
CA LYS A 170 12.13 17.88 -7.93
C LYS A 170 13.46 18.65 -7.92
N ALA A 171 13.38 19.97 -8.04
CA ALA A 171 14.56 20.84 -7.92
C ALA A 171 15.19 20.78 -6.52
N TYR A 172 14.42 20.38 -5.50
CA TYR A 172 14.87 20.10 -4.14
C TYR A 172 14.13 18.85 -3.60
N LEU A 173 14.75 18.17 -2.65
CA LEU A 173 14.12 17.02 -1.99
C LEU A 173 13.11 17.50 -0.95
N SER A 174 11.97 16.81 -0.86
CA SER A 174 11.02 16.94 0.22
C SER A 174 10.30 15.61 0.43
N ARG A 175 9.89 15.32 1.64
CA ARG A 175 9.06 14.16 1.96
C ARG A 175 8.13 14.48 3.13
N VAL A 176 7.10 13.68 3.31
CA VAL A 176 6.32 13.59 4.54
C VAL A 176 6.99 12.56 5.45
N GLY A 177 6.98 12.81 6.76
CA GLY A 177 7.63 11.95 7.75
C GLY A 177 9.01 12.44 8.17
N THR A 178 9.60 11.72 9.10
CA THR A 178 10.90 12.00 9.71
C THR A 178 12.06 11.33 8.95
N GLY A 179 13.26 11.45 9.49
CA GLY A 179 14.46 10.83 8.98
C GLY A 179 15.38 11.74 8.17
N PRO A 180 16.60 11.30 7.89
CA PRO A 180 17.63 12.15 7.30
C PRO A 180 17.33 12.52 5.85
N LEU A 181 17.67 13.76 5.50
CA LEU A 181 17.83 14.20 4.11
C LEU A 181 19.34 14.47 3.92
N PRO A 182 20.05 13.67 3.10
CA PRO A 182 21.52 13.72 3.03
C PRO A 182 22.10 15.08 2.63
N THR A 183 21.30 15.91 1.99
CA THR A 183 21.69 17.25 1.53
C THR A 183 20.80 18.34 2.14
N GLU A 184 20.35 18.14 3.38
CA GLU A 184 19.57 19.14 4.10
C GLU A 184 20.33 20.45 4.20
N LEU A 185 19.63 21.54 3.94
CA LEU A 185 20.21 22.89 3.97
C LEU A 185 19.97 23.52 5.34
N ASP A 186 20.97 24.14 5.87
CA ASP A 186 20.93 24.87 7.13
C ASP A 186 20.98 26.41 6.91
N GLY A 187 20.48 27.16 7.90
CA GLY A 187 20.56 28.61 7.93
C GLY A 187 19.72 29.29 6.84
N ASP A 188 20.22 30.40 6.30
CA ASP A 188 19.52 31.26 5.35
C ASP A 188 19.13 30.55 4.04
N LEU A 189 19.76 29.44 3.71
CA LEU A 189 19.46 28.64 2.54
C LEU A 189 18.27 27.69 2.74
N ALA A 190 17.84 27.47 3.98
CA ALA A 190 16.67 26.66 4.31
C ALA A 190 15.34 27.46 4.31
N GLU A 191 15.39 28.78 4.13
CA GLU A 191 14.22 29.70 4.18
C GLU A 191 13.56 29.95 2.81
N PHE A 192 13.80 29.09 1.80
CA PHE A 192 13.19 29.21 0.46
C PHE A 192 11.95 28.37 0.28
#